data_cce51c351b7a27d1744d9f0def046caa
#
_entry.id   cce51c351b7a27d1744d9f0def046caa
#
_cell.length_a   1.000
_cell.length_b   1.000
_cell.length_c   1.000
_cell.angle_alpha   90.00
_cell.angle_beta   90.00
_cell.angle_gamma   90.00
#
_symmetry.space_group_name_H-M   'P 1'
#
loop_
_entity.id
_entity.type
_entity.pdbx_description
1 polymer ?
#
loop_
_entity_poly.entity_id
_entity_poly.type
_entity_poly.pdbx_seq_one_letter_code
_entity_poly.pdbx_strand_id
1 'polypeptide(L)'
;MEDDTLGVVQPYFSHFLLEALYRSGLREKYTRQYLELWKEPVRECHKGLAEGFYKPTPEYSFDHSHAWGGTPAYALPLALSGLEILEPGYKKIRFDPSLLGMEYAKVQIPTPYGMVELAMEAGKDPVIQIPEGIELVK
;
A
#
# COMPACT_ATOMS: atom_id res chain seq x y z
N MET A 1 -3.75 -5.42 16.89
CA MET A 1 -3.48 -4.13 17.54
C MET A 1 -4.56 -3.90 18.62
N GLU A 2 -4.65 -4.89 19.48
CA GLU A 2 -5.65 -4.91 20.57
C GLU A 2 -4.97 -4.79 21.94
N ASP A 3 -3.67 -4.49 21.94
CA ASP A 3 -2.87 -4.33 23.15
C ASP A 3 -2.33 -2.90 23.22
N ASP A 4 -2.94 -2.08 24.03
CA ASP A 4 -2.59 -0.66 24.25
C ASP A 4 -1.21 -0.47 24.87
N THR A 5 -0.56 -1.55 25.31
CA THR A 5 0.82 -1.52 25.84
C THR A 5 1.88 -1.58 24.76
N LEU A 6 1.50 -1.94 23.54
CA LEU A 6 2.41 -2.02 22.39
C LEU A 6 2.46 -0.68 21.66
N GLY A 7 3.66 -0.23 21.33
CA GLY A 7 3.86 0.97 20.53
C GLY A 7 3.31 0.80 19.11
N VAL A 8 2.77 1.88 18.55
CA VAL A 8 2.33 1.93 17.15
C VAL A 8 3.54 1.93 16.23
N VAL A 9 3.52 1.07 15.20
CA VAL A 9 4.54 1.06 14.15
C VAL A 9 4.53 2.39 13.41
N GLN A 10 5.67 3.07 13.39
CA GLN A 10 5.81 4.37 12.75
C GLN A 10 5.89 4.26 11.20
N PRO A 11 5.71 5.36 10.44
CA PRO A 11 5.65 5.35 8.98
C PRO A 11 6.76 4.56 8.30
N TYR A 12 8.01 4.75 8.75
CA TYR A 12 9.15 4.05 8.17
C TYR A 12 9.00 2.52 8.21
N PHE A 13 8.61 1.98 9.35
CA PHE A 13 8.52 0.53 9.52
C PHE A 13 7.20 -0.06 8.98
N SER A 14 6.27 0.80 8.65
CA SER A 14 4.92 0.40 8.25
C SER A 14 4.86 -0.38 6.93
N HIS A 15 5.82 -0.18 6.02
CA HIS A 15 5.86 -0.96 4.78
C HIS A 15 6.26 -2.42 5.04
N PHE A 16 7.14 -2.68 5.98
CA PHE A 16 7.46 -4.06 6.40
C PHE A 16 6.26 -4.74 7.07
N LEU A 17 5.49 -3.97 7.86
CA LEU A 17 4.25 -4.47 8.44
C LEU A 17 3.26 -4.87 7.35
N LEU A 18 3.03 -4.03 6.34
CA LEU A 18 2.12 -4.35 5.24
C LEU A 18 2.59 -5.57 4.44
N GLU A 19 3.87 -5.66 4.14
CA GLU A 19 4.43 -6.82 3.46
C GLU A 19 4.26 -8.11 4.29
N ALA A 20 4.48 -8.04 5.60
CA ALA A 20 4.27 -9.16 6.51
C ALA A 20 2.80 -9.58 6.58
N LEU A 21 1.88 -8.62 6.68
CA LEU A 21 0.43 -8.88 6.65
C LEU A 21 -0.01 -9.54 5.34
N TYR A 22 0.55 -9.08 4.25
CA TYR A 22 0.30 -9.62 2.93
C TYR A 22 0.75 -11.10 2.84
N ARG A 23 2.01 -11.38 3.17
CA ARG A 23 2.61 -12.72 3.12
C ARG A 23 1.98 -13.72 4.09
N SER A 24 1.41 -13.25 5.20
CA SER A 24 0.74 -14.10 6.19
C SER A 24 -0.75 -14.32 5.93
N GLY A 25 -1.31 -13.82 4.81
CA GLY A 25 -2.73 -13.93 4.48
C GLY A 25 -3.64 -13.04 5.35
N LEU A 26 -3.07 -12.06 6.06
CA LEU A 26 -3.80 -11.16 6.96
C LEU A 26 -4.14 -9.81 6.30
N ARG A 27 -3.87 -9.66 5.01
CA ARG A 27 -4.08 -8.44 4.23
C ARG A 27 -5.47 -7.86 4.41
N GLU A 28 -6.50 -8.65 4.15
CA GLU A 28 -7.91 -8.23 4.23
C GLU A 28 -8.27 -7.71 5.63
N LYS A 29 -7.79 -8.41 6.65
CA LYS A 29 -8.15 -8.09 8.03
C LYS A 29 -7.53 -6.79 8.52
N TYR A 30 -6.27 -6.50 8.18
CA TYR A 30 -5.50 -5.45 8.84
C TYR A 30 -5.14 -4.24 7.97
N THR A 31 -5.20 -4.34 6.63
CA THR A 31 -4.82 -3.19 5.78
C THR A 31 -5.70 -1.97 6.05
N ARG A 32 -7.00 -2.17 6.26
CA ARG A 32 -7.89 -1.05 6.58
C ARG A 32 -7.53 -0.37 7.90
N GLN A 33 -7.22 -1.14 8.93
CA GLN A 33 -6.76 -0.59 10.22
C GLN A 33 -5.45 0.17 10.07
N TYR A 34 -4.54 -0.34 9.26
CA TYR A 34 -3.30 0.35 8.91
C TYR A 34 -3.57 1.68 8.20
N LEU A 35 -4.49 1.74 7.25
CA LEU A 35 -4.83 2.97 6.53
C LEU A 35 -5.46 4.02 7.45
N GLU A 36 -6.16 3.61 8.51
CA GLU A 36 -6.69 4.55 9.51
C GLU A 36 -5.58 5.36 10.20
N LEU A 37 -4.39 4.78 10.41
CA LEU A 37 -3.24 5.48 10.98
C LEU A 37 -2.77 6.66 10.11
N TRP A 38 -3.02 6.60 8.80
CA TRP A 38 -2.61 7.63 7.86
C TRP A 38 -3.62 8.77 7.70
N LYS A 39 -4.82 8.66 8.23
CA LYS A 39 -5.86 9.69 8.08
C LYS A 39 -5.43 11.05 8.60
N GLU A 40 -4.92 11.10 9.82
CA GLU A 40 -4.49 12.37 10.42
C GLU A 40 -3.23 12.92 9.74
N PRO A 41 -2.14 12.13 9.54
CA PRO A 41 -0.99 12.60 8.79
C PRO A 41 -1.33 13.18 7.41
N VAL A 42 -2.22 12.54 6.67
CA VAL A 42 -2.63 13.02 5.35
C VAL A 42 -3.47 14.28 5.42
N ARG A 43 -4.35 14.43 6.41
CA ARG A 43 -5.18 15.64 6.58
C ARG A 43 -4.37 16.85 7.04
N GLU A 44 -3.40 16.65 7.91
CA GLU A 44 -2.58 17.72 8.49
C GLU A 44 -1.41 18.11 7.59
N CYS A 45 -1.08 17.28 6.62
CA CYS A 45 0.10 17.45 5.80
C CYS A 45 -0.19 18.19 4.50
N HIS A 46 0.07 19.50 4.49
CA HIS A 46 -0.09 20.32 3.31
C HIS A 46 1.10 20.33 2.35
N LYS A 47 2.25 19.79 2.75
CA LYS A 47 3.52 19.90 1.99
C LYS A 47 4.36 18.63 1.90
N GLY A 48 4.03 17.60 2.63
CA GLY A 48 4.77 16.34 2.68
C GLY A 48 4.22 15.43 3.77
N LEU A 49 4.65 14.20 3.86
CA LEU A 49 4.21 13.25 4.89
C LEU A 49 5.17 13.26 6.07
N ALA A 50 4.60 13.23 7.28
CA ALA A 50 5.36 13.29 8.50
C ALA A 50 6.12 11.98 8.79
N GLU A 51 7.20 12.10 9.56
CA GLU A 51 7.99 10.97 10.05
C GLU A 51 7.22 10.09 11.03
N GLY A 52 6.25 10.65 11.76
CA GLY A 52 5.51 9.96 12.82
C GLY A 52 4.00 10.05 12.67
N PHE A 53 3.28 9.13 13.30
CA PHE A 53 1.82 9.11 13.37
C PHE A 53 1.25 9.92 14.54
N TYR A 54 2.09 10.42 15.43
CA TYR A 54 1.69 11.23 16.57
C TYR A 54 1.88 12.72 16.30
N LYS A 55 1.13 13.54 17.03
CA LYS A 55 1.27 15.00 16.92
C LYS A 55 2.58 15.48 17.53
N PRO A 56 3.27 16.43 16.90
CA PRO A 56 4.43 17.06 17.53
C PRO A 56 4.03 17.80 18.81
N THR A 57 4.93 17.81 19.78
CA THR A 57 4.82 18.59 21.01
C THR A 57 5.86 19.71 21.01
N PRO A 58 5.78 20.71 21.92
CA PRO A 58 6.82 21.72 22.03
C PRO A 58 8.22 21.16 22.28
N GLU A 59 8.30 20.02 22.96
CA GLU A 59 9.55 19.34 23.29
C GLU A 59 10.02 18.36 22.20
N TYR A 60 9.10 17.95 21.34
CA TYR A 60 9.37 16.98 20.28
C TYR A 60 8.73 17.39 18.97
N SER A 61 9.58 17.68 17.99
CA SER A 61 9.16 17.87 16.61
C SER A 61 9.81 16.82 15.72
N PHE A 62 9.12 16.45 14.66
CA PHE A 62 9.66 15.55 13.64
C PHE A 62 9.56 16.18 12.26
N ASP A 63 10.28 15.60 11.32
CA ASP A 63 10.31 16.07 9.94
C ASP A 63 8.95 15.87 9.28
N HIS A 64 8.42 16.93 8.67
CA HIS A 64 7.19 16.93 7.89
C HIS A 64 7.44 16.68 6.39
N SER A 65 8.65 16.42 5.99
CA SER A 65 9.06 16.12 4.62
C SER A 65 9.89 14.83 4.56
N HIS A 66 9.48 13.86 5.34
CA HIS A 66 10.21 12.60 5.51
C HIS A 66 9.90 11.65 4.37
N ALA A 67 10.91 11.26 3.60
CA ALA A 67 10.73 10.41 2.40
C ALA A 67 10.03 9.09 2.72
N TRP A 68 10.29 8.50 3.88
CA TRP A 68 9.65 7.26 4.32
C TRP A 68 8.18 7.43 4.71
N GLY A 69 7.73 8.64 4.94
CA GLY A 69 6.31 8.96 5.02
C GLY A 69 5.55 8.69 3.72
N GLY A 70 6.25 8.60 2.58
CA GLY A 70 5.69 8.22 1.29
C GLY A 70 5.34 6.73 1.12
N THR A 71 5.57 5.91 2.13
CA THR A 71 5.29 4.46 2.10
C THR A 71 3.91 4.08 1.56
N PRO A 72 2.79 4.78 1.85
CA PRO A 72 1.49 4.42 1.30
C PRO A 72 1.40 4.50 -0.22
N ALA A 73 2.17 5.41 -0.85
CA ALA A 73 2.19 5.53 -2.30
C ALA A 73 2.72 4.28 -3.00
N TYR A 74 3.61 3.56 -2.34
CA TYR A 74 4.15 2.28 -2.80
C TYR A 74 3.33 1.08 -2.32
N ALA A 75 3.03 1.06 -1.02
CA ALA A 75 2.47 -0.11 -0.38
C ALA A 75 0.98 -0.33 -0.69
N LEU A 76 0.19 0.75 -0.86
CA LEU A 76 -1.24 0.64 -1.15
C LEU A 76 -1.53 0.04 -2.53
N PRO A 77 -0.87 0.44 -3.63
CA PRO A 77 -1.02 -0.24 -4.92
C PRO A 77 -0.71 -1.74 -4.85
N LEU A 78 0.32 -2.12 -4.10
CA LEU A 78 0.65 -3.55 -3.92
C LEU A 78 -0.40 -4.28 -3.10
N ALA A 79 -0.89 -3.66 -2.01
CA ALA A 79 -1.94 -4.27 -1.18
C ALA A 79 -3.26 -4.45 -1.95
N LEU A 80 -3.60 -3.52 -2.84
CA LEU A 80 -4.80 -3.60 -3.67
C LEU A 80 -4.67 -4.62 -4.81
N SER A 81 -3.54 -4.60 -5.50
CA SER A 81 -3.33 -5.46 -6.66
C SER A 81 -3.00 -6.90 -6.30
N GLY A 82 -2.39 -7.11 -5.14
CA GLY A 82 -1.82 -8.41 -4.81
C GLY A 82 -0.73 -8.83 -5.78
N LEU A 83 0.00 -7.88 -6.34
CA LEU A 83 1.06 -8.15 -7.29
C LEU A 83 2.17 -8.99 -6.68
N GLU A 84 2.46 -10.10 -7.32
CA GLU A 84 3.64 -10.91 -7.08
C GLU A 84 4.52 -10.95 -8.33
N ILE A 85 5.79 -10.61 -8.18
CA ILE A 85 6.78 -10.68 -9.26
C ILE A 85 7.44 -12.05 -9.19
N LEU A 86 7.10 -12.94 -10.14
CA LEU A 86 7.61 -14.32 -10.20
C LEU A 86 8.96 -14.41 -10.91
N GLU A 87 9.22 -13.48 -11.83
CA GLU A 87 10.52 -13.36 -12.51
C GLU A 87 11.00 -11.90 -12.48
N PRO A 88 12.32 -11.67 -12.26
CA PRO A 88 12.88 -10.32 -12.24
C PRO A 88 12.51 -9.51 -13.48
N GLY A 89 12.32 -8.19 -13.30
CA GLY A 89 11.98 -7.27 -14.38
C GLY A 89 10.54 -7.36 -14.85
N TYR A 90 9.64 -7.93 -14.05
CA TYR A 90 8.20 -8.10 -14.36
C TYR A 90 7.92 -9.04 -15.55
N LYS A 91 8.86 -9.87 -15.97
CA LYS A 91 8.65 -10.81 -17.08
C LYS A 91 7.50 -11.77 -16.83
N LYS A 92 7.33 -12.16 -15.57
CA LYS A 92 6.26 -13.04 -15.13
C LYS A 92 5.69 -12.54 -13.84
N ILE A 93 4.38 -12.32 -13.82
CA ILE A 93 3.67 -11.75 -12.68
C ILE A 93 2.40 -12.52 -12.39
N ARG A 94 1.93 -12.38 -11.15
CA ARG A 94 0.61 -12.85 -10.71
C ARG A 94 -0.09 -11.73 -9.94
N PHE A 95 -1.42 -11.69 -10.03
CA PHE A 95 -2.27 -10.81 -9.24
C PHE A 95 -3.20 -11.61 -8.32
N ASP A 96 -3.39 -11.05 -7.14
CA ASP A 96 -4.44 -11.45 -6.19
C ASP A 96 -5.17 -10.18 -5.73
N PRO A 97 -6.01 -9.58 -6.62
CA PRO A 97 -6.58 -8.26 -6.38
C PRO A 97 -7.64 -8.28 -5.29
N SER A 98 -7.64 -7.22 -4.47
CA SER A 98 -8.65 -7.00 -3.44
C SER A 98 -9.00 -5.54 -3.31
N LEU A 99 -10.29 -5.25 -3.17
CA LEU A 99 -10.79 -3.89 -2.89
C LEU A 99 -10.54 -3.43 -1.46
N LEU A 100 -10.16 -4.32 -0.54
CA LEU A 100 -9.94 -4.00 0.88
C LEU A 100 -11.12 -3.25 1.52
N GLY A 101 -12.35 -3.55 1.06
CA GLY A 101 -13.58 -2.93 1.52
C GLY A 101 -13.93 -1.59 0.85
N MET A 102 -13.24 -1.20 -0.21
CA MET A 102 -13.63 -0.07 -1.07
C MET A 102 -14.62 -0.51 -2.15
N GLU A 103 -15.40 0.43 -2.67
CA GLU A 103 -16.34 0.15 -3.78
C GLU A 103 -15.65 0.11 -5.13
N TYR A 104 -14.57 0.86 -5.28
CA TYR A 104 -13.81 0.97 -6.53
C TYR A 104 -12.34 1.25 -6.24
N ALA A 105 -11.46 0.70 -7.07
CA ALA A 105 -10.04 1.04 -7.10
C ALA A 105 -9.48 0.93 -8.52
N LYS A 106 -8.58 1.85 -8.86
CA LYS A 106 -7.73 1.75 -10.05
C LYS A 106 -6.27 1.82 -9.61
N VAL A 107 -5.49 0.84 -10.04
CA VAL A 107 -4.05 0.74 -9.76
C VAL A 107 -3.28 0.79 -11.06
N GLN A 108 -2.22 1.58 -11.10
CA GLN A 108 -1.29 1.67 -12.22
C GLN A 108 0.10 1.36 -11.73
N ILE A 109 0.78 0.43 -12.38
CA ILE A 109 2.11 -0.05 -11.99
C ILE A 109 3.05 0.13 -13.18
N PRO A 110 4.03 1.03 -13.10
CA PRO A 110 5.02 1.20 -14.14
C PRO A 110 5.97 -0.01 -14.18
N THR A 111 6.20 -0.53 -15.37
CA THR A 111 7.14 -1.62 -15.61
C THR A 111 8.10 -1.27 -16.74
N PRO A 112 9.21 -2.00 -16.94
CA PRO A 112 10.08 -1.82 -18.10
C PRO A 112 9.40 -2.02 -19.46
N TYR A 113 8.25 -2.69 -19.48
CA TYR A 113 7.48 -2.98 -20.70
C TYR A 113 6.34 -1.97 -20.94
N GLY A 114 6.07 -1.08 -19.99
CA GLY A 114 4.97 -0.13 -20.03
C GLY A 114 4.10 -0.20 -18.77
N MET A 115 2.95 0.45 -18.83
CA MET A 115 2.03 0.52 -17.68
C MET A 115 1.16 -0.72 -17.59
N VAL A 116 1.18 -1.38 -16.43
CA VAL A 116 0.17 -2.37 -16.06
C VAL A 116 -0.98 -1.64 -15.39
N GLU A 117 -2.20 -1.89 -15.81
CA GLU A 117 -3.39 -1.30 -15.22
C GLU A 117 -4.32 -2.37 -14.64
N LEU A 118 -4.82 -2.11 -13.45
CA LEU A 118 -5.82 -2.92 -12.78
C LEU A 118 -6.98 -2.02 -12.36
N ALA A 119 -8.20 -2.34 -12.81
CA ALA A 119 -9.43 -1.70 -12.36
C ALA A 119 -10.32 -2.71 -11.65
N MET A 120 -10.83 -2.32 -10.50
CA MET A 120 -11.71 -3.12 -9.66
C MET A 120 -12.96 -2.34 -9.30
N GLU A 121 -14.10 -3.02 -9.27
CA GLU A 121 -15.38 -2.49 -8.82
C GLU A 121 -16.12 -3.58 -8.05
N ALA A 122 -16.77 -3.22 -6.95
CA ALA A 122 -17.50 -4.17 -6.12
C ALA A 122 -18.55 -4.94 -6.93
N GLY A 123 -18.57 -6.26 -6.81
CA GLY A 123 -19.49 -7.14 -7.52
C GLY A 123 -19.15 -7.41 -8.98
N LYS A 124 -17.99 -6.94 -9.47
CA LYS A 124 -17.50 -7.22 -10.82
C LYS A 124 -16.14 -7.90 -10.79
N ASP A 125 -15.83 -8.65 -11.85
CA ASP A 125 -14.50 -9.21 -12.03
C ASP A 125 -13.48 -8.10 -12.29
N PRO A 126 -12.24 -8.22 -11.73
CA PRO A 126 -11.17 -7.27 -11.99
C PRO A 126 -10.78 -7.24 -13.47
N VAL A 127 -10.55 -6.04 -13.99
CA VAL A 127 -10.04 -5.83 -15.34
C VAL A 127 -8.55 -5.54 -15.26
N ILE A 128 -7.74 -6.40 -15.85
CA ILE A 128 -6.27 -6.29 -15.86
C ILE A 128 -5.81 -6.07 -17.31
N GLN A 129 -5.04 -5.02 -17.52
CA GLN A 129 -4.37 -4.72 -18.79
C GLN A 129 -2.87 -4.78 -18.59
N ILE A 130 -2.20 -5.60 -19.36
CA ILE A 130 -0.75 -5.76 -19.30
C ILE A 130 -0.13 -5.45 -20.68
N PRO A 131 1.05 -4.80 -20.72
CA PRO A 131 1.77 -4.58 -21.95
C PRO A 131 2.36 -5.90 -22.50
N GLU A 132 2.69 -5.89 -23.78
CA GLU A 132 3.40 -7.00 -24.42
C GLU A 132 4.76 -7.26 -23.73
N GLY A 133 5.15 -8.52 -23.62
CA GLY A 133 6.40 -8.94 -22.97
C GLY A 133 6.27 -9.30 -21.48
N ILE A 134 5.07 -9.21 -20.92
CA ILE A 134 4.77 -9.69 -19.55
C ILE A 134 3.87 -10.92 -19.64
N GLU A 135 4.24 -11.99 -18.95
CA GLU A 135 3.42 -13.19 -18.75
C GLU A 135 2.57 -13.02 -17.48
N LEU A 136 1.25 -13.07 -17.64
CA LEU A 136 0.32 -13.12 -16.51
C LEU A 136 -0.01 -14.56 -16.16
N VAL A 137 0.34 -14.96 -14.93
CA VAL A 137 -0.02 -16.27 -14.37
C VAL A 137 -1.34 -16.13 -13.62
N LYS A 138 -2.23 -17.09 -13.80
CA LYS A 138 -3.50 -17.18 -13.08
C LYS A 138 -3.32 -17.84 -11.71
#